data_0b40aa76b2bdbd253ed09bd49e1e8311
#
_entry.id   0b40aa76b2bdbd253ed09bd49e1e8311
#
_cell.length_a   1.000
_cell.length_b   1.000
_cell.length_c   1.000
_cell.angle_alpha   90.00
_cell.angle_beta   90.00
_cell.angle_gamma   90.00
#
_symmetry.space_group_name_H-M   'P 1'
#
loop_
_entity.id
_entity.type
_entity.pdbx_description
1 polymer ?
#
loop_
_entity_poly.entity_id
_entity_poly.type
_entity_poly.pdbx_seq_one_letter_code
_entity_poly.pdbx_strand_id
1 'polypeptide(L)'
;MNDVAIHAALTIYEERPSGSAVYLRVFYDGTATGYNGHVDLGTGIETALGQILAEELDLPLASVRIELGHTLSTPDQGPTIASETIQIAAIPLRLAGAQARAYLAAQAALRLNAPIADIEFREGVVRWGDHSCTFADLLQGQSVALLLDRSSIVKNPSDYRIVGQKAGRRDLPDKLRGAHPYIHDVDVIGMVHGHVIRPPYAGRDSGAFIGQSLISYGEDAVRAMAGFIAVVRHGDFLGVVAERTDQAQAIAEALPVQWHLPPPIEGMENLRDTLKAQPSTPRALDSSGNFARGIGECDVTRTRTYLWPYHEHGSIGPSCAVADWNDGNPVVWSGTQNPHMLRGDLGVLVDLPAEQIEIRRYQAAGCYGRNCADDVCGDALLLSRAVGHPVRVQLTRAQEHLWEPKGAAQLMEVQGGLKSRNLHAYAIDTWYPSNRGPNLALLLTGRISPEPRTSDMGDRTIIPPYRVPHKHIVVHDMAPIVRAAWMRGWHRFWTAKSRAAAPRR
;
A
#
# COMPACT_ATOMS: atom_id res chain seq x y z
N MET A 1 25.87 1.15 9.26
CA MET A 1 26.05 2.61 9.31
C MET A 1 25.80 3.02 10.74
N ASN A 2 26.80 3.60 11.38
CA ASN A 2 26.67 4.01 12.78
C ASN A 2 25.54 5.02 12.92
N ASP A 3 24.48 4.64 13.62
CA ASP A 3 23.50 5.57 14.16
C ASP A 3 24.21 6.48 15.17
N VAL A 4 24.70 7.60 14.69
CA VAL A 4 24.79 8.75 15.56
C VAL A 4 23.32 9.11 15.80
N ALA A 5 22.79 8.74 16.96
CA ALA A 5 21.49 9.18 17.44
C ALA A 5 21.55 10.70 17.52
N ILE A 6 21.21 11.37 16.42
CA ILE A 6 20.99 12.82 16.39
C ILE A 6 19.73 13.02 17.24
N HIS A 7 19.94 13.43 18.47
CA HIS A 7 18.83 13.66 19.40
C HIS A 7 17.93 14.75 18.81
N ALA A 8 16.67 14.39 18.54
CA ALA A 8 15.70 15.37 18.10
C ALA A 8 15.46 16.40 19.20
N ALA A 9 15.54 17.67 18.84
CA ALA A 9 15.25 18.79 19.76
C ALA A 9 13.75 18.98 19.95
N LEU A 10 12.94 18.75 18.90
CA LEU A 10 11.48 18.84 18.96
C LEU A 10 10.88 17.65 18.23
N THR A 11 9.98 16.91 18.90
CA THR A 11 9.24 15.77 18.34
C THR A 11 7.74 16.04 18.46
N ILE A 12 6.99 15.83 17.36
CA ILE A 12 5.53 15.85 17.36
C ILE A 12 5.02 14.42 17.11
N TYR A 13 4.20 13.91 18.02
CA TYR A 13 3.74 12.53 18.00
C TYR A 13 2.27 12.40 18.44
N GLU A 14 1.69 11.24 18.21
CA GLU A 14 0.34 10.87 18.67
C GLU A 14 0.42 9.53 19.40
N GLU A 15 -0.24 9.42 20.54
CA GLU A 15 -0.38 8.13 21.23
C GLU A 15 -1.44 7.28 20.55
N ARG A 16 -1.12 6.01 20.33
CA ARG A 16 -1.99 5.02 19.72
C ARG A 16 -1.96 3.72 20.54
N PRO A 17 -2.96 2.84 20.42
CA PRO A 17 -2.93 1.55 21.09
C PRO A 17 -1.69 0.70 20.77
N SER A 18 -1.11 0.88 19.59
CA SER A 18 0.09 0.18 19.11
C SER A 18 1.42 0.90 19.47
N GLY A 19 1.37 1.96 20.27
CA GLY A 19 2.56 2.78 20.62
C GLY A 19 2.52 4.17 20.01
N SER A 20 3.53 4.99 20.34
CA SER A 20 3.60 6.39 19.88
C SER A 20 3.91 6.48 18.38
N ALA A 21 3.07 7.19 17.64
CA ALA A 21 3.23 7.48 16.22
C ALA A 21 3.88 8.84 16.01
N VAL A 22 5.15 8.89 15.60
CA VAL A 22 5.88 10.13 15.33
C VAL A 22 5.53 10.65 13.94
N TYR A 23 5.21 11.94 13.82
CA TYR A 23 4.95 12.61 12.54
C TYR A 23 6.05 13.57 12.13
N LEU A 24 6.78 14.15 13.10
CA LEU A 24 7.80 15.14 12.83
C LEU A 24 8.89 15.08 13.90
N ARG A 25 10.15 15.20 13.44
CA ARG A 25 11.30 15.57 14.28
C ARG A 25 12.00 16.76 13.70
N VAL A 26 12.29 17.76 14.52
CA VAL A 26 13.18 18.88 14.18
C VAL A 26 14.47 18.68 14.98
N PHE A 27 15.60 18.79 14.30
CA PHE A 27 16.91 18.52 14.89
C PHE A 27 17.65 19.78 15.31
N TYR A 28 18.70 19.62 16.12
CA TYR A 28 19.52 20.73 16.62
C TYR A 28 20.26 21.50 15.51
N ASP A 29 20.47 20.89 14.36
CA ASP A 29 21.04 21.56 13.18
C ASP A 29 20.02 22.38 12.35
N GLY A 30 18.78 22.42 12.82
CA GLY A 30 17.69 23.10 12.13
C GLY A 30 17.06 22.31 10.99
N THR A 31 17.49 21.09 10.74
CA THR A 31 16.83 20.20 9.75
C THR A 31 15.58 19.56 10.36
N ALA A 32 14.72 19.04 9.49
CA ALA A 32 13.50 18.34 9.91
C ALA A 32 13.28 17.04 9.13
N THR A 33 12.76 16.02 9.82
CA THR A 33 12.30 14.76 9.21
C THR A 33 10.83 14.56 9.50
N GLY A 34 10.04 14.47 8.44
CA GLY A 34 8.65 14.06 8.50
C GLY A 34 8.49 12.57 8.27
N TYR A 35 7.53 11.96 8.96
CA TYR A 35 7.25 10.54 8.91
C TYR A 35 5.84 10.29 8.38
N ASN A 36 5.72 9.38 7.41
CA ASN A 36 4.42 9.02 6.84
C ASN A 36 4.37 7.52 6.55
N GLY A 37 3.27 6.86 6.92
CA GLY A 37 3.10 5.42 6.76
C GLY A 37 2.84 4.98 5.32
N HIS A 38 2.44 5.90 4.45
CA HIS A 38 2.31 5.62 3.02
C HIS A 38 3.68 5.54 2.35
N VAL A 39 3.72 4.97 1.15
CA VAL A 39 4.96 4.70 0.40
C VAL A 39 4.96 5.41 -0.95
N ASP A 40 6.15 5.64 -1.51
CA ASP A 40 6.29 6.13 -2.89
C ASP A 40 6.23 4.95 -3.88
N LEU A 41 5.24 5.01 -4.76
CA LEU A 41 5.02 4.02 -5.83
C LEU A 41 5.54 4.54 -7.20
N GLY A 42 6.52 5.43 -7.18
CA GLY A 42 7.03 6.11 -8.37
C GLY A 42 6.30 7.42 -8.68
N THR A 43 5.50 7.92 -7.75
CA THR A 43 4.68 9.14 -7.91
C THR A 43 5.44 10.42 -7.53
N GLY A 44 6.59 10.32 -6.86
CA GLY A 44 7.32 11.46 -6.30
C GLY A 44 6.67 12.03 -5.04
N ILE A 45 5.92 11.21 -4.32
CA ILE A 45 5.18 11.64 -3.12
C ILE A 45 6.12 12.10 -2.01
N GLU A 46 7.32 11.57 -1.91
CA GLU A 46 8.35 12.03 -0.97
C GLU A 46 8.63 13.52 -1.16
N THR A 47 8.81 13.96 -2.42
CA THR A 47 9.03 15.38 -2.74
C THR A 47 7.81 16.22 -2.38
N ALA A 48 6.59 15.76 -2.69
CA ALA A 48 5.36 16.49 -2.41
C ALA A 48 5.09 16.65 -0.91
N LEU A 49 5.30 15.59 -0.11
CA LEU A 49 5.21 15.67 1.35
C LEU A 49 6.30 16.56 1.93
N GLY A 50 7.51 16.51 1.35
CA GLY A 50 8.60 17.44 1.69
C GLY A 50 8.23 18.89 1.46
N GLN A 51 7.56 19.23 0.34
CA GLN A 51 7.06 20.58 0.08
C GLN A 51 6.01 21.02 1.13
N ILE A 52 5.07 20.13 1.49
CA ILE A 52 4.06 20.44 2.50
C ILE A 52 4.70 20.73 3.86
N LEU A 53 5.65 19.91 4.29
CA LEU A 53 6.32 20.12 5.56
C LEU A 53 7.23 21.35 5.56
N ALA A 54 8.00 21.54 4.48
CA ALA A 54 8.85 22.71 4.28
C ALA A 54 8.04 24.01 4.27
N GLU A 55 6.84 23.99 3.66
CA GLU A 55 5.90 25.12 3.66
C GLU A 55 5.48 25.49 5.07
N GLU A 56 4.97 24.54 5.86
CA GLU A 56 4.47 24.84 7.21
C GLU A 56 5.59 25.27 8.16
N LEU A 57 6.82 24.77 7.99
CA LEU A 57 7.98 25.12 8.81
C LEU A 57 8.75 26.37 8.33
N ASP A 58 8.46 26.92 7.16
CA ASP A 58 9.27 27.94 6.48
C ASP A 58 10.76 27.53 6.32
N LEU A 59 11.00 26.23 6.07
CA LEU A 59 12.33 25.69 5.82
C LEU A 59 12.61 25.55 4.32
N PRO A 60 13.87 25.68 3.88
CA PRO A 60 14.26 25.26 2.54
C PRO A 60 13.89 23.78 2.34
N LEU A 61 13.39 23.42 1.15
CA LEU A 61 13.03 22.04 0.84
C LEU A 61 14.22 21.06 1.04
N ALA A 62 15.45 21.53 0.82
CA ALA A 62 16.67 20.74 1.03
C ALA A 62 16.93 20.38 2.50
N SER A 63 16.41 21.16 3.45
CA SER A 63 16.55 20.94 4.90
C SER A 63 15.50 20.00 5.48
N VAL A 64 14.55 19.55 4.65
CA VAL A 64 13.47 18.65 5.08
C VAL A 64 13.64 17.28 4.45
N ARG A 65 13.58 16.22 5.23
CA ARG A 65 13.55 14.82 4.80
C ARG A 65 12.18 14.23 5.06
N ILE A 66 11.80 13.23 4.28
CA ILE A 66 10.57 12.45 4.49
C ILE A 66 10.94 10.98 4.53
N GLU A 67 10.51 10.30 5.58
CA GLU A 67 10.62 8.86 5.72
C GLU A 67 9.27 8.20 5.48
N LEU A 68 9.26 7.14 4.66
CA LEU A 68 8.05 6.51 4.15
C LEU A 68 8.01 5.01 4.42
N GLY A 69 6.95 4.55 5.08
CA GLY A 69 6.59 3.14 5.13
C GLY A 69 7.54 2.18 5.85
N HIS A 70 8.47 2.66 6.67
CA HIS A 70 9.26 1.83 7.57
C HIS A 70 8.50 1.58 8.87
N THR A 71 8.20 0.31 9.18
CA THR A 71 7.25 -0.01 10.25
C THR A 71 7.70 0.29 11.67
N LEU A 72 9.01 0.47 11.90
CA LEU A 72 9.53 0.85 13.22
C LEU A 72 9.54 2.38 13.45
N SER A 73 9.51 3.18 12.39
CA SER A 73 9.70 4.62 12.48
C SER A 73 8.50 5.43 11.98
N THR A 74 7.72 4.89 11.05
CA THR A 74 6.57 5.62 10.47
C THR A 74 5.25 5.18 11.09
N PRO A 75 4.27 6.12 11.20
CA PRO A 75 2.96 5.79 11.73
C PRO A 75 2.20 4.81 10.83
N ASP A 76 1.39 3.92 11.41
CA ASP A 76 0.41 3.17 10.63
C ASP A 76 -0.71 4.12 10.17
N GLN A 77 -0.79 4.36 8.88
CA GLN A 77 -1.80 5.19 8.22
C GLN A 77 -2.61 4.40 7.18
N GLY A 78 -2.53 3.06 7.26
CA GLY A 78 -3.15 2.16 6.30
C GLY A 78 -2.37 2.04 4.99
N PRO A 79 -2.96 1.37 4.00
CA PRO A 79 -2.32 1.11 2.72
C PRO A 79 -2.26 2.34 1.83
N THR A 80 -1.24 2.41 0.97
CA THR A 80 -1.12 3.46 -0.07
C THR A 80 -2.04 3.14 -1.24
N ILE A 81 -3.30 3.54 -1.12
CA ILE A 81 -4.36 3.29 -2.10
C ILE A 81 -5.18 4.55 -2.37
N ALA A 82 -6.12 4.48 -3.28
CA ALA A 82 -7.23 5.42 -3.49
C ALA A 82 -6.82 6.90 -3.63
N SER A 83 -5.54 7.20 -3.90
CA SER A 83 -4.98 8.56 -3.97
C SER A 83 -5.07 9.33 -2.64
N GLU A 84 -5.00 8.64 -1.51
CA GLU A 84 -5.26 9.20 -0.18
C GLU A 84 -4.03 9.85 0.46
N THR A 85 -2.82 9.65 -0.06
CA THR A 85 -1.61 10.14 0.60
C THR A 85 -1.65 11.65 0.86
N ILE A 86 -1.97 12.48 -0.15
CA ILE A 86 -2.08 13.93 0.05
C ILE A 86 -3.40 14.30 0.73
N GLN A 87 -4.50 13.63 0.39
CA GLN A 87 -5.83 14.02 0.85
C GLN A 87 -6.09 13.66 2.31
N ILE A 88 -5.46 12.61 2.83
CA ILE A 88 -5.71 12.05 4.16
C ILE A 88 -4.41 11.89 4.95
N ALA A 89 -3.46 11.11 4.45
CA ALA A 89 -2.26 10.75 5.21
C ALA A 89 -1.27 11.92 5.41
N ALA A 90 -1.32 12.96 4.57
CA ALA A 90 -0.53 14.17 4.76
C ALA A 90 -1.09 15.13 5.81
N ILE A 91 -2.36 15.00 6.20
CA ILE A 91 -3.01 15.94 7.16
C ILE A 91 -2.27 15.96 8.50
N PRO A 92 -2.01 14.85 9.19
CA PRO A 92 -1.27 14.87 10.45
C PRO A 92 0.14 15.45 10.33
N LEU A 93 0.85 15.16 9.23
CA LEU A 93 2.18 15.68 8.95
C LEU A 93 2.13 17.22 8.79
N ARG A 94 1.14 17.72 8.07
CA ARG A 94 0.93 19.17 7.90
C ARG A 94 0.63 19.87 9.22
N LEU A 95 -0.27 19.29 10.03
CA LEU A 95 -0.59 19.80 11.36
C LEU A 95 0.62 19.79 12.29
N ALA A 96 1.45 18.73 12.24
CA ALA A 96 2.69 18.66 13.01
C ALA A 96 3.68 19.77 12.62
N GLY A 97 3.79 20.08 11.32
CA GLY A 97 4.59 21.21 10.84
C GLY A 97 4.09 22.55 11.37
N ALA A 98 2.78 22.79 11.30
CA ALA A 98 2.15 24.01 11.81
C ALA A 98 2.32 24.16 13.34
N GLN A 99 2.13 23.07 14.09
CA GLN A 99 2.34 23.05 15.54
C GLN A 99 3.79 23.33 15.92
N ALA A 100 4.75 22.72 15.21
CA ALA A 100 6.17 22.96 15.45
C ALA A 100 6.54 24.41 15.15
N ARG A 101 6.02 25.00 14.07
CA ARG A 101 6.19 26.43 13.75
C ARG A 101 5.63 27.32 14.84
N ALA A 102 4.44 27.03 15.36
CA ALA A 102 3.84 27.81 16.46
C ALA A 102 4.68 27.73 17.74
N TYR A 103 5.20 26.55 18.08
CA TYR A 103 6.13 26.38 19.21
C TYR A 103 7.41 27.21 19.02
N LEU A 104 8.04 27.12 17.84
CA LEU A 104 9.24 27.88 17.52
C LEU A 104 8.99 29.39 17.53
N ALA A 105 7.82 29.86 17.10
CA ALA A 105 7.41 31.26 17.20
C ALA A 105 7.35 31.75 18.66
N ALA A 106 6.78 30.94 19.55
CA ALA A 106 6.73 31.23 20.97
C ALA A 106 8.15 31.31 21.60
N GLN A 107 9.03 30.37 21.25
CA GLN A 107 10.44 30.42 21.72
C GLN A 107 11.19 31.64 21.19
N ALA A 108 10.97 32.00 19.93
CA ALA A 108 11.58 33.19 19.33
C ALA A 108 11.07 34.49 20.00
N ALA A 109 9.77 34.59 20.25
CA ALA A 109 9.16 35.73 20.93
C ALA A 109 9.76 35.94 22.32
N LEU A 110 9.97 34.86 23.09
CA LEU A 110 10.64 34.90 24.39
C LEU A 110 12.11 35.33 24.25
N ARG A 111 12.86 34.74 23.32
CA ARG A 111 14.30 35.00 23.13
C ARG A 111 14.57 36.41 22.64
N LEU A 112 13.74 36.93 21.73
CA LEU A 112 13.90 38.24 21.10
C LEU A 112 13.17 39.35 21.90
N ASN A 113 12.45 38.99 22.94
CA ASN A 113 11.56 39.89 23.70
C ASN A 113 10.59 40.65 22.78
N ALA A 114 9.95 39.90 21.86
CA ALA A 114 9.12 40.43 20.79
C ALA A 114 7.67 39.93 20.90
N PRO A 115 6.69 40.72 20.41
CA PRO A 115 5.33 40.18 20.23
C PRO A 115 5.32 39.00 19.25
N ILE A 116 4.64 37.92 19.60
CA ILE A 116 4.59 36.70 18.76
C ILE A 116 4.01 36.96 17.36
N ALA A 117 3.11 37.93 17.25
CA ALA A 117 2.49 38.35 16.00
C ALA A 117 3.47 39.00 15.01
N ASP A 118 4.58 39.56 15.53
CA ASP A 118 5.58 40.26 14.72
C ASP A 118 6.76 39.37 14.35
N ILE A 119 6.73 38.10 14.76
CA ILE A 119 7.76 37.11 14.43
C ILE A 119 7.60 36.65 12.98
N GLU A 120 8.61 36.89 12.16
CA GLU A 120 8.67 36.47 10.78
C GLU A 120 9.55 35.22 10.61
N PHE A 121 9.09 34.29 9.76
CA PHE A 121 9.82 33.09 9.39
C PHE A 121 10.20 33.11 7.91
N ARG A 122 11.46 32.86 7.62
CA ARG A 122 11.94 32.75 6.27
C ARG A 122 13.18 31.85 6.18
N GLU A 123 13.10 30.79 5.39
CA GLU A 123 14.23 29.89 5.07
C GLU A 123 14.96 29.35 6.31
N GLY A 124 14.20 29.01 7.38
CA GLY A 124 14.75 28.52 8.64
C GLY A 124 15.35 29.59 9.55
N VAL A 125 15.19 30.86 9.18
CA VAL A 125 15.59 32.02 10.00
C VAL A 125 14.34 32.70 10.53
N VAL A 126 14.35 33.00 11.84
CA VAL A 126 13.30 33.74 12.54
C VAL A 126 13.80 35.15 12.77
N ARG A 127 12.97 36.15 12.47
CA ARG A 127 13.33 37.56 12.51
C ARG A 127 12.30 38.41 13.28
N TRP A 128 12.79 39.43 13.88
CA TRP A 128 12.02 40.55 14.42
C TRP A 128 12.84 41.85 14.36
N GLY A 129 12.46 42.79 13.52
CA GLY A 129 13.26 43.95 13.19
C GLY A 129 14.66 43.56 12.68
N ASP A 130 15.70 44.10 13.29
CA ASP A 130 17.09 43.78 12.95
C ASP A 130 17.64 42.54 13.65
N HIS A 131 16.85 41.92 14.54
CA HIS A 131 17.25 40.70 15.27
C HIS A 131 16.86 39.44 14.51
N SER A 132 17.72 38.42 14.57
CA SER A 132 17.42 37.11 13.97
C SER A 132 17.99 35.99 14.81
N CYS A 133 17.36 34.79 14.69
CA CYS A 133 17.86 33.53 15.21
C CYS A 133 17.47 32.40 14.27
N THR A 134 18.22 31.32 14.31
CA THR A 134 17.93 30.09 13.54
C THR A 134 17.07 29.14 14.37
N PHE A 135 16.51 28.10 13.73
CA PHE A 135 15.86 27.01 14.47
C PHE A 135 16.85 26.32 15.42
N ALA A 136 18.10 26.16 14.99
CA ALA A 136 19.16 25.62 15.83
C ALA A 136 19.35 26.43 17.10
N ASP A 137 19.37 27.78 16.99
CA ASP A 137 19.49 28.68 18.16
C ASP A 137 18.30 28.56 19.12
N LEU A 138 17.08 28.34 18.58
CA LEU A 138 15.86 28.23 19.40
C LEU A 138 15.76 26.89 20.11
N LEU A 139 16.34 25.82 19.54
CA LEU A 139 16.23 24.46 20.04
C LEU A 139 17.44 24.04 20.88
N GLN A 140 18.51 24.81 20.92
CA GLN A 140 19.74 24.50 21.60
C GLN A 140 19.52 24.15 23.09
N GLY A 141 19.95 22.96 23.50
CA GLY A 141 19.82 22.46 24.87
C GLY A 141 18.42 22.01 25.29
N GLN A 142 17.46 22.01 24.37
CA GLN A 142 16.09 21.58 24.65
C GLN A 142 15.80 20.26 23.94
N SER A 143 15.11 19.36 24.64
CA SER A 143 14.49 18.16 24.06
C SER A 143 13.01 18.17 24.45
N VAL A 144 12.14 18.44 23.48
CA VAL A 144 10.72 18.62 23.69
C VAL A 144 9.93 17.62 22.87
N ALA A 145 8.97 16.95 23.49
CA ALA A 145 8.02 16.07 22.82
C ALA A 145 6.60 16.61 23.06
N LEU A 146 5.87 16.85 21.98
CA LEU A 146 4.51 17.40 22.03
C LEU A 146 3.53 16.41 21.38
N LEU A 147 2.39 16.23 22.03
CA LEU A 147 1.26 15.53 21.42
C LEU A 147 0.72 16.35 20.25
N LEU A 148 0.36 15.65 19.17
CA LEU A 148 -0.21 16.28 17.98
C LEU A 148 -1.51 17.01 18.32
N ASP A 149 -1.50 18.31 18.16
CA ASP A 149 -2.68 19.16 18.28
C ASP A 149 -3.39 19.26 16.93
N ARG A 150 -4.55 18.60 16.84
CA ARG A 150 -5.37 18.58 15.62
C ARG A 150 -6.08 19.92 15.35
N SER A 151 -6.05 20.87 16.29
CA SER A 151 -6.55 22.23 16.13
C SER A 151 -5.50 23.23 15.62
N SER A 152 -4.26 22.79 15.41
CA SER A 152 -3.17 23.63 14.92
C SER A 152 -3.54 24.37 13.64
N ILE A 153 -3.25 25.68 13.62
CA ILE A 153 -3.60 26.55 12.48
C ILE A 153 -2.53 26.40 11.40
N VAL A 154 -2.93 25.83 10.27
CA VAL A 154 -2.09 25.69 9.09
C VAL A 154 -2.08 26.97 8.24
N LYS A 155 -1.06 27.18 7.42
CA LYS A 155 -0.99 28.31 6.49
C LYS A 155 -2.14 28.35 5.51
N ASN A 156 -2.58 29.55 5.15
CA ASN A 156 -3.53 29.73 4.06
C ASN A 156 -2.86 29.43 2.71
N PRO A 157 -3.60 28.90 1.74
CA PRO A 157 -3.08 28.69 0.39
C PRO A 157 -2.56 29.95 -0.30
N SER A 158 -3.10 31.15 0.04
CA SER A 158 -2.62 32.44 -0.43
C SER A 158 -1.19 32.76 -0.01
N ASP A 159 -0.73 32.17 1.10
CA ASP A 159 0.56 32.46 1.71
C ASP A 159 1.65 31.45 1.32
N TYR A 160 1.30 30.48 0.47
CA TYR A 160 2.23 29.43 0.03
C TYR A 160 3.34 29.99 -0.84
N ARG A 161 4.56 29.54 -0.54
CA ARG A 161 5.78 29.91 -1.26
C ARG A 161 6.49 28.70 -1.87
N ILE A 162 6.25 27.50 -1.34
CA ILE A 162 6.89 26.23 -1.72
C ILE A 162 5.89 25.29 -2.36
N VAL A 163 4.71 25.10 -1.73
CA VAL A 163 3.62 24.30 -2.29
C VAL A 163 3.06 25.00 -3.53
N GLY A 164 2.85 24.24 -4.59
CA GLY A 164 2.41 24.78 -5.89
C GLY A 164 3.54 25.32 -6.77
N GLN A 165 4.77 25.40 -6.24
CA GLN A 165 5.93 25.78 -7.03
C GLN A 165 6.60 24.54 -7.65
N LYS A 166 7.32 24.74 -8.76
CA LYS A 166 8.10 23.68 -9.41
C LYS A 166 9.23 23.23 -8.49
N ALA A 167 9.22 21.98 -8.11
CA ALA A 167 10.31 21.32 -7.39
C ALA A 167 10.85 20.13 -8.20
N GLY A 168 12.17 19.96 -8.23
CA GLY A 168 12.79 18.76 -8.78
C GLY A 168 12.46 17.56 -7.89
N ARG A 169 12.03 16.45 -8.48
CA ARG A 169 11.85 15.20 -7.74
C ARG A 169 13.18 14.71 -7.20
N ARG A 170 13.23 14.36 -5.91
CA ARG A 170 14.46 13.97 -5.21
C ARG A 170 15.03 12.64 -5.72
N ASP A 171 14.16 11.72 -6.12
CA ASP A 171 14.52 10.38 -6.57
C ASP A 171 15.01 10.31 -8.02
N LEU A 172 14.72 11.32 -8.86
CA LEU A 172 15.06 11.27 -10.29
C LEU A 172 16.56 11.30 -10.59
N PRO A 173 17.41 12.10 -9.93
CA PRO A 173 18.83 12.10 -10.22
C PRO A 173 19.46 10.71 -10.06
N ASP A 174 19.12 9.99 -8.99
CA ASP A 174 19.64 8.65 -8.72
C ASP A 174 19.06 7.62 -9.67
N LYS A 175 17.77 7.71 -9.99
CA LYS A 175 17.11 6.84 -10.98
C LYS A 175 17.72 6.99 -12.38
N LEU A 176 18.01 8.22 -12.80
CA LEU A 176 18.61 8.49 -14.12
C LEU A 176 20.05 7.99 -14.23
N ARG A 177 20.77 7.91 -13.11
CA ARG A 177 22.13 7.39 -13.05
C ARG A 177 22.20 5.89 -12.75
N GLY A 178 21.06 5.23 -12.50
CA GLY A 178 21.01 3.83 -12.06
C GLY A 178 21.52 3.62 -10.62
N ALA A 179 21.56 4.66 -9.80
CA ALA A 179 22.04 4.60 -8.42
C ALA A 179 20.90 4.43 -7.40
N HIS A 180 19.64 4.53 -7.84
CA HIS A 180 18.47 4.36 -6.96
C HIS A 180 18.28 2.88 -6.63
N PRO A 181 18.29 2.47 -5.34
CA PRO A 181 18.14 1.07 -4.98
C PRO A 181 16.65 0.66 -5.05
N TYR A 182 16.36 -0.32 -5.89
CA TYR A 182 15.08 -1.02 -5.88
C TYR A 182 15.16 -2.27 -4.99
N ILE A 183 14.03 -2.88 -4.68
CA ILE A 183 13.98 -4.13 -3.91
C ILE A 183 14.82 -5.25 -4.54
N HIS A 184 14.95 -5.25 -5.88
CA HIS A 184 15.76 -6.21 -6.62
C HIS A 184 17.26 -6.00 -6.44
N ASP A 185 17.68 -4.82 -5.99
CA ASP A 185 19.09 -4.46 -5.80
C ASP A 185 19.53 -4.61 -4.32
N VAL A 186 18.60 -4.96 -3.43
CA VAL A 186 18.92 -5.15 -2.00
C VAL A 186 19.85 -6.33 -1.85
N ASP A 187 21.00 -6.11 -1.27
CA ASP A 187 21.98 -7.12 -0.92
C ASP A 187 22.26 -7.11 0.59
N VAL A 188 22.22 -8.29 1.21
CA VAL A 188 22.42 -8.46 2.65
C VAL A 188 23.54 -9.46 2.86
N ILE A 189 24.45 -9.16 3.78
CA ILE A 189 25.61 -10.02 4.06
C ILE A 189 25.15 -11.44 4.41
N GLY A 190 25.70 -12.43 3.73
CA GLY A 190 25.36 -13.84 3.93
C GLY A 190 24.04 -14.27 3.27
N MET A 191 23.48 -13.42 2.38
CA MET A 191 22.24 -13.72 1.69
C MET A 191 22.36 -14.92 0.75
N VAL A 192 21.35 -15.78 0.82
CA VAL A 192 21.16 -16.92 -0.08
C VAL A 192 19.85 -16.76 -0.85
N HIS A 193 19.53 -17.66 -1.78
CA HIS A 193 18.44 -17.49 -2.72
C HIS A 193 17.39 -18.60 -2.61
N GLY A 194 16.15 -18.20 -2.50
CA GLY A 194 14.99 -19.07 -2.45
C GLY A 194 14.24 -19.12 -3.78
N HIS A 195 13.75 -20.31 -4.15
CA HIS A 195 12.80 -20.50 -5.23
C HIS A 195 11.60 -21.30 -4.73
N VAL A 196 10.39 -20.78 -4.95
CA VAL A 196 9.16 -21.42 -4.47
C VAL A 196 8.56 -22.32 -5.54
N ILE A 197 8.03 -23.46 -5.10
CA ILE A 197 7.32 -24.42 -5.94
C ILE A 197 5.85 -24.33 -5.56
N ARG A 198 5.02 -23.88 -6.48
CA ARG A 198 3.62 -23.59 -6.23
C ARG A 198 2.73 -24.79 -6.52
N PRO A 199 1.67 -25.02 -5.72
CA PRO A 199 0.69 -26.06 -5.97
C PRO A 199 -0.13 -25.81 -7.25
N PRO A 200 -0.86 -26.81 -7.79
CA PRO A 200 -1.55 -26.69 -9.08
C PRO A 200 -2.89 -25.92 -9.02
N TYR A 201 -3.16 -25.12 -7.98
CA TYR A 201 -4.42 -24.39 -7.84
C TYR A 201 -4.25 -22.86 -7.96
N ALA A 202 -3.44 -22.41 -8.89
CA ALA A 202 -3.28 -20.98 -9.20
C ALA A 202 -4.64 -20.28 -9.35
N GLY A 203 -4.73 -19.05 -8.83
CA GLY A 203 -5.97 -18.28 -8.88
C GLY A 203 -7.03 -18.66 -7.83
N ARG A 204 -6.72 -19.54 -6.87
CA ARG A 204 -7.67 -19.93 -5.80
C ARG A 204 -7.19 -19.42 -4.44
N ASP A 205 -8.13 -18.93 -3.62
CA ASP A 205 -7.91 -18.58 -2.22
C ASP A 205 -8.93 -19.21 -1.27
N SER A 206 -9.81 -20.04 -1.84
CA SER A 206 -10.83 -20.78 -1.10
C SER A 206 -11.01 -22.19 -1.67
N GLY A 207 -11.33 -23.13 -0.80
CA GLY A 207 -11.54 -24.54 -1.12
C GLY A 207 -10.74 -25.49 -0.22
N ALA A 208 -11.37 -26.58 0.19
CA ALA A 208 -10.81 -27.52 1.19
C ALA A 208 -9.47 -28.17 0.79
N PHE A 209 -9.11 -28.14 -0.49
CA PHE A 209 -7.83 -28.67 -0.98
C PHE A 209 -6.63 -27.77 -0.68
N ILE A 210 -6.83 -26.50 -0.37
CA ILE A 210 -5.76 -25.53 -0.12
C ILE A 210 -5.05 -25.88 1.19
N GLY A 211 -3.71 -25.92 1.15
CA GLY A 211 -2.87 -26.30 2.28
C GLY A 211 -2.71 -27.83 2.48
N GLN A 212 -3.40 -28.66 1.69
CA GLN A 212 -3.46 -30.11 1.84
C GLN A 212 -3.26 -30.87 0.51
N SER A 213 -2.82 -30.20 -0.54
CA SER A 213 -2.67 -30.80 -1.87
C SER A 213 -1.34 -31.52 -2.08
N LEU A 214 -0.30 -31.23 -1.30
CA LEU A 214 1.01 -31.88 -1.46
C LEU A 214 0.97 -33.33 -1.01
N ILE A 215 1.22 -34.25 -1.95
CA ILE A 215 1.29 -35.69 -1.68
C ILE A 215 2.71 -36.06 -1.24
N SER A 216 3.69 -35.75 -2.08
CA SER A 216 5.11 -36.11 -1.83
C SER A 216 6.07 -35.19 -2.58
N TYR A 217 7.30 -35.15 -2.13
CA TYR A 217 8.42 -34.56 -2.85
C TYR A 217 9.70 -35.40 -2.61
N GLY A 218 10.63 -35.37 -3.58
CA GLY A 218 11.84 -36.18 -3.56
C GLY A 218 13.11 -35.39 -3.34
N GLU A 219 13.40 -34.95 -2.12
CA GLU A 219 14.58 -34.14 -1.80
C GLU A 219 15.91 -34.82 -2.16
N ASP A 220 16.01 -36.15 -1.99
CA ASP A 220 17.22 -36.90 -2.27
C ASP A 220 17.68 -36.78 -3.74
N ALA A 221 16.74 -36.54 -4.66
CA ALA A 221 17.04 -36.33 -6.08
C ALA A 221 17.86 -35.06 -6.35
N VAL A 222 17.76 -34.07 -5.49
CA VAL A 222 18.37 -32.74 -5.69
C VAL A 222 19.46 -32.40 -4.68
N ARG A 223 19.61 -33.19 -3.62
CA ARG A 223 20.54 -32.89 -2.52
C ARG A 223 22.01 -32.80 -2.95
N ALA A 224 22.40 -33.50 -4.01
CA ALA A 224 23.75 -33.47 -4.56
C ALA A 224 23.98 -32.36 -5.61
N MET A 225 22.96 -31.57 -5.93
CA MET A 225 23.08 -30.50 -6.90
C MET A 225 23.92 -29.33 -6.35
N ALA A 226 24.64 -28.65 -7.24
CA ALA A 226 25.55 -27.58 -6.87
C ALA A 226 24.79 -26.45 -6.16
N GLY A 227 25.32 -25.99 -5.02
CA GLY A 227 24.77 -24.91 -4.23
C GLY A 227 23.51 -25.24 -3.43
N PHE A 228 23.09 -26.52 -3.39
CA PHE A 228 21.95 -26.94 -2.57
C PHE A 228 22.15 -26.63 -1.09
N ILE A 229 21.15 -26.01 -0.45
CA ILE A 229 21.14 -25.73 0.97
C ILE A 229 19.99 -26.48 1.66
N ALA A 230 18.76 -26.31 1.20
CA ALA A 230 17.59 -26.96 1.80
C ALA A 230 16.40 -27.05 0.87
N VAL A 231 15.51 -28.01 1.15
CA VAL A 231 14.10 -28.00 0.76
C VAL A 231 13.27 -27.72 2.00
N VAL A 232 12.37 -26.76 1.93
CA VAL A 232 11.53 -26.32 3.06
C VAL A 232 10.05 -26.56 2.72
N ARG A 233 9.36 -27.25 3.62
CA ARG A 233 7.93 -27.57 3.47
C ARG A 233 7.13 -27.18 4.71
N HIS A 234 5.97 -26.51 4.49
CA HIS A 234 4.93 -26.32 5.51
C HIS A 234 3.54 -26.40 4.84
N GLY A 235 2.78 -27.48 5.08
CA GLY A 235 1.53 -27.74 4.33
C GLY A 235 1.80 -27.86 2.83
N ASP A 236 1.17 -26.99 2.03
CA ASP A 236 1.40 -26.85 0.59
C ASP A 236 2.50 -25.83 0.23
N PHE A 237 3.03 -25.12 1.21
CA PHE A 237 4.22 -24.31 0.98
C PHE A 237 5.42 -25.22 0.75
N LEU A 238 6.07 -25.07 -0.39
CA LEU A 238 7.27 -25.79 -0.77
C LEU A 238 8.26 -24.80 -1.41
N GLY A 239 9.49 -24.80 -0.94
CA GLY A 239 10.54 -23.95 -1.50
C GLY A 239 11.92 -24.60 -1.37
N VAL A 240 12.81 -24.16 -2.25
CA VAL A 240 14.20 -24.56 -2.29
C VAL A 240 15.07 -23.37 -1.90
N VAL A 241 16.14 -23.60 -1.18
CA VAL A 241 17.19 -22.62 -0.87
C VAL A 241 18.52 -23.10 -1.45
N ALA A 242 19.21 -22.20 -2.15
CA ALA A 242 20.53 -22.44 -2.72
C ALA A 242 21.43 -21.19 -2.61
N GLU A 243 22.73 -21.36 -2.86
CA GLU A 243 23.72 -20.29 -2.81
C GLU A 243 23.47 -19.19 -3.84
N ARG A 244 22.86 -19.52 -4.99
CA ARG A 244 22.63 -18.60 -6.12
C ARG A 244 21.21 -18.76 -6.68
N THR A 245 20.70 -17.71 -7.30
CA THR A 245 19.35 -17.69 -7.90
C THR A 245 19.17 -18.75 -8.98
N ASP A 246 20.15 -18.89 -9.88
CA ASP A 246 20.10 -19.89 -10.98
C ASP A 246 20.13 -21.32 -10.44
N GLN A 247 20.89 -21.59 -9.39
CA GLN A 247 20.92 -22.88 -8.71
C GLN A 247 19.60 -23.18 -8.02
N ALA A 248 19.02 -22.22 -7.29
CA ALA A 248 17.74 -22.40 -6.63
C ALA A 248 16.63 -22.75 -7.65
N GLN A 249 16.61 -22.08 -8.80
CA GLN A 249 15.68 -22.37 -9.87
C GLN A 249 15.91 -23.78 -10.46
N ALA A 250 17.15 -24.13 -10.82
CA ALA A 250 17.47 -25.44 -11.38
C ALA A 250 17.13 -26.59 -10.42
N ILE A 251 17.37 -26.42 -9.12
CA ILE A 251 17.01 -27.39 -8.10
C ILE A 251 15.49 -27.51 -7.98
N ALA A 252 14.76 -26.42 -8.00
CA ALA A 252 13.30 -26.41 -7.91
C ALA A 252 12.66 -27.10 -9.13
N GLU A 253 13.20 -26.89 -10.34
CA GLU A 253 12.76 -27.55 -11.57
C GLU A 253 13.07 -29.06 -11.59
N ALA A 254 14.16 -29.46 -10.94
CA ALA A 254 14.56 -30.86 -10.85
C ALA A 254 13.88 -31.63 -9.71
N LEU A 255 13.30 -30.95 -8.72
CA LEU A 255 12.69 -31.57 -7.56
C LEU A 255 11.42 -32.34 -7.99
N PRO A 256 11.34 -33.66 -7.80
CA PRO A 256 10.12 -34.40 -8.05
C PRO A 256 9.05 -34.01 -7.04
N VAL A 257 7.89 -33.56 -7.50
CA VAL A 257 6.76 -33.19 -6.65
C VAL A 257 5.47 -33.78 -7.17
N GLN A 258 4.64 -34.30 -6.29
CA GLN A 258 3.33 -34.83 -6.58
C GLN A 258 2.25 -34.06 -5.81
N TRP A 259 1.19 -33.70 -6.51
CA TRP A 259 0.08 -32.92 -5.97
C TRP A 259 -1.27 -33.60 -6.24
N HIS A 260 -2.20 -33.46 -5.29
CA HIS A 260 -3.61 -33.64 -5.63
C HIS A 260 -4.06 -32.49 -6.53
N LEU A 261 -4.71 -32.82 -7.64
CA LEU A 261 -5.24 -31.80 -8.54
C LEU A 261 -6.53 -31.20 -7.99
N PRO A 262 -6.67 -29.87 -8.01
CA PRO A 262 -7.89 -29.21 -7.59
C PRO A 262 -9.01 -29.39 -8.63
N PRO A 263 -10.29 -29.18 -8.27
CA PRO A 263 -11.35 -29.07 -9.25
C PRO A 263 -11.08 -27.85 -10.17
N PRO A 264 -11.53 -27.87 -11.43
CA PRO A 264 -11.39 -26.73 -12.34
C PRO A 264 -12.14 -25.48 -11.81
N ILE A 265 -11.74 -24.30 -12.27
CA ILE A 265 -12.53 -23.07 -12.07
C ILE A 265 -13.62 -23.07 -13.13
N GLU A 266 -14.87 -23.16 -12.70
CA GLU A 266 -16.02 -23.21 -13.61
C GLU A 266 -16.56 -21.80 -13.93
N GLY A 267 -17.25 -21.68 -15.06
CA GLY A 267 -18.04 -20.49 -15.44
C GLY A 267 -17.23 -19.32 -15.94
N MET A 268 -15.91 -19.45 -16.14
CA MET A 268 -15.06 -18.35 -16.62
C MET A 268 -15.35 -17.97 -18.08
N GLU A 269 -15.87 -18.89 -18.88
CA GLU A 269 -16.31 -18.70 -20.27
C GLU A 269 -17.58 -17.81 -20.36
N ASN A 270 -18.39 -17.80 -19.30
CA ASN A 270 -19.59 -16.95 -19.18
C ASN A 270 -19.54 -16.12 -17.90
N LEU A 271 -18.50 -15.31 -17.74
CA LEU A 271 -18.20 -14.56 -16.54
C LEU A 271 -19.36 -13.65 -16.09
N ARG A 272 -20.15 -13.11 -17.04
CA ARG A 272 -21.31 -12.27 -16.72
C ARG A 272 -22.34 -13.02 -15.87
N ASP A 273 -22.77 -14.19 -16.34
CA ASP A 273 -23.81 -14.94 -15.66
C ASP A 273 -23.26 -15.59 -14.38
N THR A 274 -22.00 -15.98 -14.42
CA THR A 274 -21.29 -16.51 -13.26
C THR A 274 -21.21 -15.48 -12.12
N LEU A 275 -20.86 -14.22 -12.40
CA LEU A 275 -20.85 -13.16 -11.39
C LEU A 275 -22.24 -12.91 -10.80
N LYS A 276 -23.29 -12.93 -11.62
CA LYS A 276 -24.67 -12.75 -11.14
C LYS A 276 -25.18 -13.93 -10.31
N ALA A 277 -24.73 -15.12 -10.61
CA ALA A 277 -25.14 -16.34 -9.89
C ALA A 277 -24.42 -16.55 -8.55
N GLN A 278 -23.29 -15.87 -8.32
CA GLN A 278 -22.56 -15.99 -7.06
C GLN A 278 -23.39 -15.45 -5.88
N PRO A 279 -23.31 -16.12 -4.71
CA PRO A 279 -23.87 -15.58 -3.48
C PRO A 279 -23.33 -14.17 -3.21
N SER A 280 -24.23 -13.23 -3.00
CA SER A 280 -23.87 -11.83 -2.76
C SER A 280 -24.82 -11.14 -1.80
N THR A 281 -24.32 -10.11 -1.12
CA THR A 281 -25.14 -9.27 -0.23
C THR A 281 -25.28 -7.88 -0.85
N PRO A 282 -26.49 -7.45 -1.20
CA PRO A 282 -26.72 -6.11 -1.73
C PRO A 282 -26.53 -5.06 -0.65
N ARG A 283 -25.77 -4.01 -0.96
CA ARG A 283 -25.52 -2.86 -0.10
C ARG A 283 -25.83 -1.58 -0.85
N ALA A 284 -26.86 -0.85 -0.40
CA ALA A 284 -27.21 0.44 -0.95
C ALA A 284 -26.18 1.49 -0.53
N LEU A 285 -25.57 2.18 -1.50
CA LEU A 285 -24.59 3.24 -1.27
C LEU A 285 -25.21 4.61 -1.26
N ASP A 286 -26.14 4.87 -2.17
CA ASP A 286 -26.82 6.15 -2.31
C ASP A 286 -28.21 5.93 -2.90
N SER A 287 -29.20 6.58 -2.30
CA SER A 287 -30.58 6.55 -2.80
C SER A 287 -31.22 7.93 -2.58
N SER A 288 -31.90 8.42 -3.61
CA SER A 288 -32.72 9.63 -3.52
C SER A 288 -33.99 9.49 -4.34
N GLY A 289 -35.06 10.10 -3.87
CA GLY A 289 -36.38 10.00 -4.50
C GLY A 289 -36.91 8.56 -4.61
N ASN A 290 -37.50 8.23 -5.74
CA ASN A 290 -37.98 6.89 -6.09
C ASN A 290 -37.59 6.57 -7.52
N PHE A 291 -36.62 5.69 -7.72
CA PHE A 291 -36.07 5.38 -9.03
C PHE A 291 -37.14 4.80 -9.99
N ALA A 292 -37.95 3.84 -9.50
CA ALA A 292 -38.98 3.19 -10.33
C ALA A 292 -40.02 4.20 -10.87
N ARG A 293 -40.42 5.18 -10.05
CA ARG A 293 -41.25 6.27 -10.45
C ARG A 293 -40.50 7.21 -11.41
N GLY A 294 -39.31 7.65 -11.05
CA GLY A 294 -38.54 8.63 -11.81
C GLY A 294 -38.19 8.17 -13.22
N ILE A 295 -37.84 6.87 -13.38
CA ILE A 295 -37.53 6.33 -14.71
C ILE A 295 -38.77 6.27 -15.62
N GLY A 296 -39.97 6.03 -15.04
CA GLY A 296 -41.23 6.07 -15.74
C GLY A 296 -41.65 7.47 -16.19
N GLU A 297 -41.09 8.52 -15.60
CA GLU A 297 -41.34 9.92 -15.95
C GLU A 297 -40.40 10.46 -17.05
N CYS A 298 -39.43 9.66 -17.49
CA CYS A 298 -38.40 10.10 -18.44
C CYS A 298 -38.85 10.03 -19.88
N ASP A 299 -38.48 11.06 -20.67
CA ASP A 299 -38.73 11.12 -22.11
C ASP A 299 -37.84 10.16 -22.90
N VAL A 300 -36.61 9.92 -22.36
CA VAL A 300 -35.63 9.06 -22.97
C VAL A 300 -34.99 8.22 -21.87
N THR A 301 -34.93 6.90 -22.05
CA THR A 301 -34.29 5.98 -21.16
C THR A 301 -33.19 5.17 -21.88
N ARG A 302 -32.19 4.73 -21.15
CA ARG A 302 -31.13 3.85 -21.64
C ARG A 302 -30.75 2.86 -20.56
N THR A 303 -30.58 1.60 -20.96
CA THR A 303 -30.02 0.54 -20.14
C THR A 303 -28.74 0.01 -20.79
N ARG A 304 -27.71 -0.23 -20.02
CA ARG A 304 -26.42 -0.77 -20.49
C ARG A 304 -25.85 -1.72 -19.45
N THR A 305 -25.22 -2.77 -19.93
CA THR A 305 -24.42 -3.70 -19.13
C THR A 305 -22.98 -3.54 -19.51
N TYR A 306 -22.12 -3.47 -18.49
CA TYR A 306 -20.67 -3.42 -18.64
C TYR A 306 -20.07 -4.57 -17.88
N LEU A 307 -19.20 -5.33 -18.55
CA LEU A 307 -18.42 -6.39 -17.96
C LEU A 307 -16.95 -6.00 -18.03
N TRP A 308 -16.29 -6.11 -16.89
CA TRP A 308 -14.85 -5.98 -16.78
C TRP A 308 -14.27 -7.32 -16.33
N PRO A 309 -13.40 -7.95 -17.12
CA PRO A 309 -12.84 -9.24 -16.74
C PRO A 309 -11.78 -9.11 -15.64
N TYR A 310 -11.32 -10.22 -15.10
CA TYR A 310 -10.13 -10.25 -14.27
C TYR A 310 -8.90 -9.74 -15.04
N HIS A 311 -8.00 -9.03 -14.35
CA HIS A 311 -6.82 -8.43 -14.95
C HIS A 311 -5.57 -8.81 -14.17
N GLU A 312 -4.45 -8.85 -14.86
CA GLU A 312 -3.13 -8.88 -14.24
C GLU A 312 -2.68 -7.48 -13.87
N HIS A 313 -1.90 -7.36 -12.78
CA HIS A 313 -1.18 -6.14 -12.45
C HIS A 313 -0.04 -5.90 -13.43
N GLY A 314 0.63 -6.97 -13.87
CA GLY A 314 1.66 -6.94 -14.89
C GLY A 314 2.84 -6.03 -14.50
N SER A 315 3.32 -6.14 -13.27
CA SER A 315 4.46 -5.36 -12.80
C SER A 315 5.68 -5.56 -13.71
N ILE A 316 6.44 -4.50 -14.01
CA ILE A 316 7.61 -4.55 -14.89
C ILE A 316 8.66 -5.50 -14.31
N GLY A 317 9.00 -5.36 -13.03
CA GLY A 317 9.79 -6.33 -12.28
C GLY A 317 8.88 -7.34 -11.59
N PRO A 318 9.16 -8.66 -11.66
CA PRO A 318 8.45 -9.65 -10.86
C PRO A 318 8.58 -9.36 -9.38
N SER A 319 7.64 -9.86 -8.58
CA SER A 319 7.66 -9.71 -7.13
C SER A 319 8.94 -10.25 -6.53
N CYS A 320 9.56 -9.46 -5.66
CA CYS A 320 10.83 -9.74 -5.00
C CYS A 320 10.77 -9.29 -3.55
N ALA A 321 11.32 -10.08 -2.64
CA ALA A 321 11.55 -9.73 -1.24
C ALA A 321 12.84 -10.37 -0.74
N VAL A 322 13.41 -9.76 0.29
CA VAL A 322 14.46 -10.35 1.11
C VAL A 322 13.94 -10.45 2.54
N ALA A 323 14.17 -11.55 3.22
CA ALA A 323 13.88 -11.68 4.64
C ALA A 323 15.07 -12.24 5.38
N ASP A 324 15.32 -11.70 6.58
CA ASP A 324 16.29 -12.21 7.54
C ASP A 324 15.56 -12.53 8.84
N TRP A 325 15.62 -13.80 9.26
CA TRP A 325 15.01 -14.25 10.51
C TRP A 325 15.67 -13.62 11.75
N ASN A 326 16.96 -13.27 11.66
CA ASN A 326 17.69 -12.48 12.65
C ASN A 326 17.41 -12.92 14.11
N ASP A 327 17.60 -14.20 14.40
CA ASP A 327 17.40 -14.81 15.73
C ASP A 327 16.03 -14.49 16.38
N GLY A 328 14.96 -14.43 15.56
CA GLY A 328 13.59 -14.20 16.03
C GLY A 328 13.17 -12.72 16.07
N ASN A 329 13.99 -11.82 15.54
CA ASN A 329 13.62 -10.41 15.29
C ASN A 329 13.65 -10.13 13.78
N PRO A 330 12.66 -10.64 13.03
CA PRO A 330 12.73 -10.66 11.58
C PRO A 330 12.76 -9.27 10.96
N VAL A 331 13.62 -9.12 9.95
CA VAL A 331 13.66 -7.96 9.07
C VAL A 331 13.26 -8.40 7.67
N VAL A 332 12.30 -7.69 7.06
CA VAL A 332 11.83 -7.99 5.71
C VAL A 332 11.93 -6.75 4.83
N TRP A 333 12.71 -6.84 3.77
CA TRP A 333 12.81 -5.81 2.73
C TRP A 333 11.76 -6.10 1.66
N SER A 334 10.93 -5.12 1.35
CA SER A 334 9.77 -5.33 0.49
C SER A 334 9.41 -4.13 -0.37
N GLY A 335 8.89 -4.43 -1.57
CA GLY A 335 8.24 -3.46 -2.45
C GLY A 335 6.75 -3.22 -2.15
N THR A 336 6.25 -3.71 -1.02
CA THR A 336 4.83 -3.61 -0.65
C THR A 336 4.32 -2.17 -0.63
N GLN A 337 3.04 -1.97 -0.93
CA GLN A 337 2.36 -0.69 -0.70
C GLN A 337 1.57 -0.66 0.62
N ASN A 338 1.69 -1.70 1.44
CA ASN A 338 0.92 -1.89 2.66
C ASN A 338 1.78 -2.48 3.80
N PRO A 339 2.85 -1.78 4.23
CA PRO A 339 3.85 -2.36 5.12
C PRO A 339 3.29 -2.79 6.48
N HIS A 340 2.40 -1.99 7.08
CA HIS A 340 1.88 -2.29 8.41
C HIS A 340 0.92 -3.49 8.43
N MET A 341 0.04 -3.62 7.42
CA MET A 341 -0.83 -4.79 7.31
C MET A 341 -0.01 -6.06 6.98
N LEU A 342 0.98 -5.94 6.07
CA LEU A 342 1.91 -7.04 5.78
C LEU A 342 2.62 -7.52 7.05
N ARG A 343 3.09 -6.61 7.91
CA ARG A 343 3.69 -6.94 9.20
C ARG A 343 2.76 -7.78 10.06
N GLY A 344 1.48 -7.45 10.09
CA GLY A 344 0.45 -8.24 10.78
C GLY A 344 0.29 -9.65 10.19
N ASP A 345 0.19 -9.77 8.87
CA ASP A 345 0.09 -11.06 8.17
C ASP A 345 1.32 -11.94 8.47
N LEU A 346 2.52 -11.36 8.44
CA LEU A 346 3.77 -12.09 8.74
C LEU A 346 3.85 -12.50 10.21
N GLY A 347 3.34 -11.69 11.15
CA GLY A 347 3.24 -12.04 12.56
C GLY A 347 2.40 -13.31 12.77
N VAL A 348 1.24 -13.39 12.13
CA VAL A 348 0.39 -14.60 12.13
C VAL A 348 1.11 -15.79 11.50
N LEU A 349 1.85 -15.56 10.41
CA LEU A 349 2.56 -16.62 9.69
C LEU A 349 3.60 -17.33 10.57
N VAL A 350 4.33 -16.57 11.39
CA VAL A 350 5.46 -17.10 12.16
C VAL A 350 5.25 -17.15 13.69
N ASP A 351 4.02 -16.88 14.15
CA ASP A 351 3.62 -16.82 15.56
C ASP A 351 4.41 -15.80 16.40
N LEU A 352 4.58 -14.60 15.86
CA LEU A 352 5.22 -13.48 16.56
C LEU A 352 4.27 -12.28 16.65
N PRO A 353 4.40 -11.46 17.72
CA PRO A 353 3.79 -10.13 17.73
C PRO A 353 4.23 -9.32 16.50
N ALA A 354 3.28 -8.62 15.88
CA ALA A 354 3.57 -7.84 14.67
C ALA A 354 4.69 -6.80 14.91
N GLU A 355 4.77 -6.23 16.11
CA GLU A 355 5.74 -5.22 16.53
C GLU A 355 7.17 -5.75 16.51
N GLN A 356 7.37 -7.06 16.60
CA GLN A 356 8.67 -7.72 16.54
C GLN A 356 9.24 -7.82 15.12
N ILE A 357 8.38 -7.61 14.10
CA ILE A 357 8.76 -7.73 12.68
C ILE A 357 9.01 -6.34 12.09
N GLU A 358 10.20 -6.11 11.57
CA GLU A 358 10.53 -4.89 10.85
C GLU A 358 10.29 -5.05 9.35
N ILE A 359 9.47 -4.17 8.75
CA ILE A 359 9.37 -4.04 7.30
C ILE A 359 10.18 -2.82 6.86
N ARG A 360 11.24 -3.06 6.09
CA ARG A 360 12.03 -2.03 5.42
C ARG A 360 11.53 -1.87 3.99
N ARG A 361 10.88 -0.76 3.74
CA ARG A 361 10.25 -0.54 2.46
C ARG A 361 11.26 -0.02 1.41
N TYR A 362 11.32 -0.70 0.26
CA TYR A 362 12.05 -0.28 -0.94
C TYR A 362 11.09 -0.06 -2.11
N GLN A 363 11.47 0.73 -3.10
CA GLN A 363 10.69 0.85 -4.31
C GLN A 363 10.80 -0.46 -5.11
N ALA A 364 9.68 -0.89 -5.71
CA ALA A 364 9.64 -1.98 -6.67
C ALA A 364 9.55 -1.43 -8.09
N ALA A 365 9.93 -2.24 -9.08
CA ALA A 365 9.76 -1.91 -10.49
C ALA A 365 8.31 -2.10 -10.95
N GLY A 366 7.38 -1.49 -10.23
CA GLY A 366 5.94 -1.59 -10.39
C GLY A 366 5.30 -2.42 -9.30
N CYS A 367 4.06 -2.06 -8.96
CA CYS A 367 3.19 -2.83 -8.06
C CYS A 367 1.74 -2.78 -8.58
N TYR A 368 1.28 -1.61 -8.98
CA TYR A 368 -0.01 -1.32 -9.63
C TYR A 368 -1.26 -1.79 -8.88
N GLY A 369 -1.14 -2.01 -7.60
CA GLY A 369 -2.09 -2.58 -6.69
C GLY A 369 -1.38 -3.58 -5.79
N ARG A 370 -2.03 -4.65 -5.41
CA ARG A 370 -1.46 -5.67 -4.54
C ARG A 370 -1.18 -6.94 -5.34
N ASN A 371 -0.09 -6.94 -6.11
CA ASN A 371 0.41 -8.14 -6.77
C ASN A 371 1.05 -9.12 -5.75
N CYS A 372 1.94 -10.03 -6.19
CA CYS A 372 2.66 -10.93 -5.29
C CYS A 372 3.73 -10.25 -4.42
N ALA A 373 3.87 -8.91 -4.43
CA ALA A 373 4.87 -8.20 -3.63
C ALA A 373 4.74 -8.47 -2.13
N ASP A 374 3.53 -8.75 -1.65
CA ASP A 374 3.28 -9.15 -0.27
C ASP A 374 3.49 -10.66 -0.07
N ASP A 375 3.10 -11.51 -1.05
CA ASP A 375 3.19 -12.97 -0.95
C ASP A 375 4.64 -13.43 -0.82
N VAL A 376 5.55 -12.89 -1.65
CA VAL A 376 6.98 -13.26 -1.60
C VAL A 376 7.65 -12.89 -0.28
N CYS A 377 7.08 -11.97 0.51
CA CYS A 377 7.57 -11.67 1.85
C CYS A 377 7.33 -12.84 2.81
N GLY A 378 6.17 -13.47 2.74
CA GLY A 378 5.87 -14.69 3.49
C GLY A 378 6.77 -15.85 3.06
N ASP A 379 6.97 -16.00 1.75
CA ASP A 379 7.86 -17.01 1.19
C ASP A 379 9.31 -16.86 1.70
N ALA A 380 9.86 -15.66 1.55
CA ALA A 380 11.23 -15.36 1.97
C ALA A 380 11.43 -15.55 3.49
N LEU A 381 10.43 -15.14 4.29
CA LEU A 381 10.48 -15.27 5.74
C LEU A 381 10.47 -16.73 6.21
N LEU A 382 9.64 -17.59 5.61
CA LEU A 382 9.59 -19.01 5.92
C LEU A 382 10.92 -19.70 5.57
N LEU A 383 11.49 -19.38 4.41
CA LEU A 383 12.78 -19.93 3.99
C LEU A 383 13.92 -19.44 4.88
N SER A 384 13.96 -18.15 5.19
CA SER A 384 14.99 -17.57 6.06
C SER A 384 14.95 -18.19 7.47
N ARG A 385 13.75 -18.34 8.04
CA ARG A 385 13.57 -19.01 9.35
C ARG A 385 14.12 -20.44 9.34
N ALA A 386 13.92 -21.15 8.23
CA ALA A 386 14.32 -22.55 8.12
C ALA A 386 15.85 -22.74 8.01
N VAL A 387 16.55 -21.81 7.34
CA VAL A 387 17.99 -21.94 7.08
C VAL A 387 18.86 -21.04 7.94
N GLY A 388 18.29 -20.09 8.70
CA GLY A 388 19.03 -19.17 9.56
C GLY A 388 19.92 -18.17 8.81
N HIS A 389 19.61 -17.90 7.54
CA HIS A 389 20.30 -16.94 6.69
C HIS A 389 19.31 -15.95 6.09
N PRO A 390 19.74 -14.74 5.70
CA PRO A 390 18.93 -13.89 4.86
C PRO A 390 18.61 -14.58 3.53
N VAL A 391 17.35 -14.61 3.12
CA VAL A 391 16.90 -15.26 1.89
C VAL A 391 16.21 -14.26 0.98
N ARG A 392 16.66 -14.18 -0.28
CA ARG A 392 15.95 -13.50 -1.36
C ARG A 392 15.02 -14.47 -2.07
N VAL A 393 13.75 -14.09 -2.23
CA VAL A 393 12.81 -14.76 -3.14
C VAL A 393 12.39 -13.76 -4.21
N GLN A 394 12.61 -14.13 -5.46
CA GLN A 394 12.13 -13.39 -6.62
C GLN A 394 11.36 -14.36 -7.53
N LEU A 395 10.13 -14.04 -7.87
CA LEU A 395 9.34 -14.85 -8.80
C LEU A 395 9.91 -14.77 -10.22
N THR A 396 9.75 -15.83 -10.99
CA THR A 396 9.88 -15.75 -12.44
C THR A 396 8.68 -15.01 -13.02
N ARG A 397 8.79 -14.52 -14.27
CA ARG A 397 7.65 -13.88 -14.95
C ARG A 397 6.46 -14.86 -15.09
N ALA A 398 6.73 -16.12 -15.34
CA ALA A 398 5.69 -17.15 -15.42
C ALA A 398 4.97 -17.35 -14.08
N GLN A 399 5.72 -17.40 -12.98
CA GLN A 399 5.14 -17.48 -11.63
C GLN A 399 4.34 -16.24 -11.27
N GLU A 400 4.84 -15.03 -11.60
CA GLU A 400 4.12 -13.79 -11.36
C GLU A 400 2.77 -13.78 -12.07
N HIS A 401 2.73 -14.05 -13.38
CA HIS A 401 1.49 -14.05 -14.16
C HIS A 401 0.50 -15.12 -13.69
N LEU A 402 0.98 -16.29 -13.32
CA LEU A 402 0.14 -17.38 -12.87
C LEU A 402 -0.44 -17.12 -11.47
N TRP A 403 0.38 -16.62 -10.54
CA TRP A 403 0.07 -16.60 -9.11
C TRP A 403 -0.29 -15.23 -8.54
N GLU A 404 -0.01 -14.14 -9.24
CA GLU A 404 -0.44 -12.84 -8.71
C GLU A 404 -1.96 -12.81 -8.51
N PRO A 405 -2.45 -12.28 -7.38
CA PRO A 405 -3.87 -12.06 -7.22
C PRO A 405 -4.34 -11.06 -8.27
N LYS A 406 -5.46 -11.34 -8.93
CA LYS A 406 -5.93 -10.55 -10.06
C LYS A 406 -6.65 -9.28 -9.60
N GLY A 407 -6.69 -8.25 -10.43
CA GLY A 407 -7.71 -7.22 -10.30
C GLY A 407 -9.07 -7.86 -10.52
N ALA A 408 -9.98 -7.71 -9.57
CA ALA A 408 -11.25 -8.41 -9.56
C ALA A 408 -12.11 -8.09 -10.79
N ALA A 409 -12.83 -9.05 -11.31
CA ALA A 409 -13.84 -8.81 -12.33
C ALA A 409 -14.97 -7.94 -11.77
N GLN A 410 -15.69 -7.23 -12.66
CA GLN A 410 -16.89 -6.48 -12.28
C GLN A 410 -17.96 -6.59 -13.34
N LEU A 411 -19.20 -6.75 -12.89
CA LEU A 411 -20.38 -6.58 -13.73
C LEU A 411 -21.17 -5.40 -13.23
N MET A 412 -21.59 -4.51 -14.15
CA MET A 412 -22.44 -3.38 -13.83
C MET A 412 -23.63 -3.35 -14.76
N GLU A 413 -24.82 -3.18 -14.22
CA GLU A 413 -26.05 -2.89 -14.94
C GLU A 413 -26.46 -1.45 -14.62
N VAL A 414 -26.52 -0.62 -15.63
CA VAL A 414 -26.77 0.81 -15.48
C VAL A 414 -28.04 1.17 -16.22
N GLN A 415 -28.95 1.88 -15.56
CA GLN A 415 -30.13 2.46 -16.17
C GLN A 415 -30.18 3.95 -15.87
N GLY A 416 -30.44 4.76 -16.90
CA GLY A 416 -30.58 6.19 -16.76
C GLY A 416 -31.66 6.76 -17.64
N GLY A 417 -32.22 7.89 -17.25
CA GLY A 417 -33.27 8.56 -18.00
C GLY A 417 -33.21 10.08 -17.94
N LEU A 418 -33.57 10.72 -19.05
CA LEU A 418 -33.70 12.15 -19.17
C LEU A 418 -35.19 12.57 -19.17
N LYS A 419 -35.46 13.65 -18.46
CA LYS A 419 -36.76 14.38 -18.54
C LYS A 419 -36.44 15.82 -18.91
N SER A 420 -37.05 16.30 -20.01
CA SER A 420 -36.77 17.63 -20.53
C SER A 420 -35.26 17.92 -20.67
N ARG A 421 -34.51 16.97 -21.23
CA ARG A 421 -33.04 16.99 -21.47
C ARG A 421 -32.18 17.00 -20.21
N ASN A 422 -32.73 16.91 -19.01
CA ASN A 422 -32.02 16.84 -17.76
C ASN A 422 -31.96 15.41 -17.25
N LEU A 423 -30.84 15.00 -16.61
CA LEU A 423 -30.71 13.70 -15.95
C LEU A 423 -31.67 13.64 -14.77
N HIS A 424 -32.72 12.79 -14.89
CA HIS A 424 -33.84 12.72 -13.96
C HIS A 424 -33.78 11.45 -13.08
N ALA A 425 -33.43 10.32 -13.69
CA ALA A 425 -33.33 9.06 -12.99
C ALA A 425 -32.03 8.34 -13.34
N TYR A 426 -31.37 7.68 -12.32
CA TYR A 426 -30.15 6.93 -12.51
C TYR A 426 -30.08 5.79 -11.50
N ALA A 427 -29.84 4.59 -12.00
CA ALA A 427 -29.58 3.42 -11.16
C ALA A 427 -28.34 2.68 -11.65
N ILE A 428 -27.63 2.06 -10.75
CA ILE A 428 -26.54 1.14 -11.03
C ILE A 428 -26.54 0.01 -10.02
N ASP A 429 -26.54 -1.21 -10.52
CA ASP A 429 -26.25 -2.44 -9.78
C ASP A 429 -24.88 -2.94 -10.19
N THR A 430 -24.00 -3.18 -9.22
CA THR A 430 -22.63 -3.61 -9.45
C THR A 430 -22.34 -4.89 -8.67
N TRP A 431 -22.07 -5.99 -9.36
CA TRP A 431 -21.54 -7.21 -8.78
C TRP A 431 -20.02 -7.10 -8.73
N TYR A 432 -19.49 -7.01 -7.50
CA TYR A 432 -18.10 -6.68 -7.28
C TYR A 432 -17.45 -7.63 -6.28
N PRO A 433 -16.71 -8.65 -6.76
CA PRO A 433 -15.96 -9.55 -5.90
C PRO A 433 -14.93 -8.83 -5.04
N SER A 434 -14.81 -9.26 -3.79
CA SER A 434 -13.82 -8.76 -2.85
C SER A 434 -12.39 -8.89 -3.42
N ASN A 435 -11.56 -7.88 -3.15
CA ASN A 435 -10.18 -7.83 -3.64
C ASN A 435 -9.16 -7.66 -2.50
N ARG A 436 -9.48 -8.18 -1.33
CA ARG A 436 -8.62 -8.20 -0.15
C ARG A 436 -8.12 -9.61 0.15
N GLY A 437 -7.55 -10.26 -0.88
CA GLY A 437 -6.97 -11.59 -0.73
C GLY A 437 -5.90 -11.62 0.38
N PRO A 438 -5.87 -12.67 1.22
CA PRO A 438 -4.85 -12.84 2.25
C PRO A 438 -3.48 -13.10 1.64
N ASN A 439 -2.41 -12.94 2.44
CA ASN A 439 -1.08 -13.39 2.05
C ASN A 439 -1.11 -14.89 1.73
N LEU A 440 -0.53 -15.29 0.60
CA LEU A 440 -0.60 -16.66 0.10
C LEU A 440 0.04 -17.68 1.05
N ALA A 441 1.15 -17.31 1.69
CA ALA A 441 1.83 -18.21 2.62
C ALA A 441 0.94 -18.60 3.81
N LEU A 442 0.03 -17.72 4.26
CA LEU A 442 -0.93 -18.05 5.32
C LEU A 442 -1.89 -19.17 4.91
N LEU A 443 -2.33 -19.16 3.65
CA LEU A 443 -3.20 -20.20 3.09
C LEU A 443 -2.43 -21.52 2.89
N LEU A 444 -1.26 -21.45 2.26
CA LEU A 444 -0.44 -22.63 1.95
C LEU A 444 0.02 -23.37 3.19
N THR A 445 0.27 -22.66 4.29
CA THR A 445 0.71 -23.25 5.57
C THR A 445 -0.45 -23.64 6.49
N GLY A 446 -1.71 -23.39 6.09
CA GLY A 446 -2.89 -23.66 6.91
C GLY A 446 -3.01 -22.75 8.15
N ARG A 447 -2.31 -21.60 8.19
CA ARG A 447 -2.41 -20.63 9.28
C ARG A 447 -3.75 -19.91 9.32
N ILE A 448 -4.43 -19.86 8.19
CA ILE A 448 -5.80 -19.35 8.08
C ILE A 448 -6.65 -20.34 7.28
N SER A 449 -7.94 -20.40 7.61
CA SER A 449 -8.89 -21.26 6.90
C SER A 449 -9.08 -20.81 5.44
N PRO A 450 -9.11 -21.72 4.45
CA PRO A 450 -9.33 -21.41 3.05
C PRO A 450 -10.84 -21.25 2.73
N GLU A 451 -11.54 -20.43 3.50
CA GLU A 451 -12.95 -20.12 3.31
C GLU A 451 -13.15 -18.90 2.38
N PRO A 452 -14.26 -18.87 1.62
CA PRO A 452 -14.61 -17.68 0.85
C PRO A 452 -14.75 -16.46 1.76
N ARG A 453 -14.11 -15.34 1.42
CA ARG A 453 -14.13 -14.10 2.19
C ARG A 453 -14.76 -12.98 1.43
N THR A 454 -15.74 -12.33 2.06
CA THR A 454 -16.34 -11.09 1.56
C THR A 454 -15.85 -9.93 2.41
N SER A 455 -15.46 -8.84 1.77
CA SER A 455 -15.09 -7.58 2.40
C SER A 455 -15.71 -6.41 1.66
N ASP A 456 -15.96 -5.34 2.37
CA ASP A 456 -16.41 -4.09 1.76
C ASP A 456 -15.36 -3.60 0.75
N MET A 457 -15.87 -3.17 -0.40
CA MET A 457 -15.02 -2.69 -1.47
C MET A 457 -14.94 -1.17 -1.47
N GLY A 458 -13.83 -0.66 -1.99
CA GLY A 458 -13.66 0.77 -2.23
C GLY A 458 -14.56 1.28 -3.34
N ASP A 459 -15.80 1.53 -3.04
CA ASP A 459 -16.90 1.81 -3.96
C ASP A 459 -17.26 3.30 -4.10
N ARG A 460 -16.60 4.18 -3.34
CA ARG A 460 -16.87 5.62 -3.29
C ARG A 460 -16.95 6.34 -4.65
N THR A 461 -16.38 5.77 -5.69
CA THR A 461 -16.38 6.35 -7.03
C THR A 461 -17.53 5.85 -7.92
N ILE A 462 -18.35 4.92 -7.45
CA ILE A 462 -19.56 4.44 -8.12
C ILE A 462 -20.65 5.50 -8.02
N ILE A 463 -20.70 6.26 -6.93
CA ILE A 463 -21.64 7.36 -6.74
C ILE A 463 -21.32 8.49 -7.73
N PRO A 464 -22.23 8.84 -8.65
CA PRO A 464 -21.97 9.91 -9.59
C PRO A 464 -21.95 11.28 -8.88
N PRO A 465 -21.06 12.21 -9.28
CA PRO A 465 -20.96 13.53 -8.65
C PRO A 465 -22.09 14.49 -9.07
N TYR A 466 -23.15 13.97 -9.68
CA TYR A 466 -24.27 14.76 -10.17
C TYR A 466 -25.46 14.69 -9.22
N ARG A 467 -26.20 15.78 -9.14
CA ARG A 467 -27.51 15.77 -8.50
C ARG A 467 -28.52 15.11 -9.45
N VAL A 468 -29.04 13.98 -9.04
CA VAL A 468 -30.07 13.23 -9.76
C VAL A 468 -31.27 13.11 -8.83
N PRO A 469 -32.49 13.57 -9.24
CA PRO A 469 -33.67 13.51 -8.37
C PRO A 469 -34.04 12.11 -7.90
N HIS A 470 -33.88 11.11 -8.78
CA HIS A 470 -34.21 9.71 -8.48
C HIS A 470 -32.98 8.81 -8.72
N LYS A 471 -32.27 8.47 -7.65
CA LYS A 471 -31.09 7.61 -7.68
C LYS A 471 -31.31 6.30 -6.94
N HIS A 472 -30.67 5.24 -7.44
CA HIS A 472 -30.53 3.97 -6.74
C HIS A 472 -29.20 3.33 -7.10
N ILE A 473 -28.30 3.26 -6.13
CA ILE A 473 -26.93 2.78 -6.34
C ILE A 473 -26.66 1.65 -5.37
N VAL A 474 -26.42 0.46 -5.92
CA VAL A 474 -26.24 -0.77 -5.15
C VAL A 474 -24.95 -1.48 -5.57
N VAL A 475 -24.24 -1.99 -4.58
CA VAL A 475 -23.12 -2.93 -4.74
C VAL A 475 -23.55 -4.28 -4.17
N HIS A 476 -23.31 -5.34 -4.93
CA HIS A 476 -23.48 -6.72 -4.49
C HIS A 476 -22.12 -7.23 -4.03
N ASP A 477 -21.86 -7.16 -2.73
CA ASP A 477 -20.62 -7.64 -2.11
C ASP A 477 -20.57 -9.17 -2.16
N MET A 478 -19.47 -9.74 -2.65
CA MET A 478 -19.31 -11.17 -2.85
C MET A 478 -17.87 -11.62 -2.66
N ALA A 479 -17.68 -12.91 -2.39
CA ALA A 479 -16.36 -13.52 -2.42
C ALA A 479 -15.81 -13.60 -3.86
N PRO A 480 -14.49 -13.54 -4.06
CA PRO A 480 -13.91 -13.66 -5.40
C PRO A 480 -14.00 -15.09 -5.94
N ILE A 481 -14.25 -15.23 -7.24
CA ILE A 481 -14.16 -16.51 -7.96
C ILE A 481 -12.69 -16.87 -8.19
N VAL A 482 -11.89 -15.86 -8.55
CA VAL A 482 -10.44 -15.93 -8.70
C VAL A 482 -9.82 -15.01 -7.67
N ARG A 483 -8.77 -15.47 -6.98
CA ARG A 483 -8.00 -14.71 -5.99
C ARG A 483 -7.73 -13.29 -6.50
N ALA A 484 -8.15 -12.31 -5.73
CA ALA A 484 -8.14 -10.93 -6.17
C ALA A 484 -7.47 -10.00 -5.16
N ALA A 485 -6.85 -8.94 -5.66
CA ALA A 485 -6.27 -7.87 -4.88
C ALA A 485 -6.55 -6.51 -5.53
N TRP A 486 -6.20 -5.44 -4.82
CA TRP A 486 -6.37 -4.07 -5.31
C TRP A 486 -5.65 -3.87 -6.65
N MET A 487 -6.31 -3.16 -7.58
CA MET A 487 -5.78 -2.82 -8.89
C MET A 487 -5.72 -1.30 -9.06
N ARG A 488 -4.59 -0.77 -9.56
CA ARG A 488 -4.40 0.64 -9.84
C ARG A 488 -5.44 1.17 -10.83
N GLY A 489 -6.03 2.33 -10.53
CA GLY A 489 -6.97 3.01 -11.42
C GLY A 489 -8.35 2.40 -11.50
N TRP A 490 -8.58 1.30 -10.82
CA TRP A 490 -9.83 0.55 -10.82
C TRP A 490 -11.06 1.45 -10.61
N HIS A 491 -11.04 2.31 -9.61
CA HIS A 491 -12.16 3.20 -9.28
C HIS A 491 -12.36 4.37 -10.26
N ARG A 492 -11.34 4.79 -11.01
CA ARG A 492 -11.45 5.92 -11.95
C ARG A 492 -12.00 5.53 -13.31
N PHE A 493 -11.71 4.33 -13.79
CA PHE A 493 -12.18 3.87 -15.10
C PHE A 493 -13.70 3.70 -15.15
N TRP A 494 -14.30 3.31 -14.05
CA TRP A 494 -15.73 3.04 -13.93
C TRP A 494 -16.56 4.30 -13.97
N THR A 495 -16.18 5.32 -13.21
CA THR A 495 -16.83 6.62 -13.25
C THR A 495 -16.72 7.29 -14.62
N ALA A 496 -15.64 7.07 -15.37
CA ALA A 496 -15.52 7.61 -16.72
C ALA A 496 -16.46 6.92 -17.70
N LYS A 497 -16.63 5.58 -17.65
CA LYS A 497 -17.55 4.85 -18.54
C LYS A 497 -19.00 4.99 -18.13
N SER A 498 -19.34 4.96 -16.84
CA SER A 498 -20.69 5.25 -16.37
C SER A 498 -21.07 6.71 -16.59
N ARG A 499 -20.11 7.64 -16.52
CA ARG A 499 -20.27 9.06 -16.91
C ARG A 499 -20.48 9.22 -18.42
N ALA A 500 -19.85 8.40 -19.25
CA ALA A 500 -20.05 8.41 -20.71
C ALA A 500 -21.41 7.82 -21.13
N ALA A 501 -22.02 7.00 -20.27
CA ALA A 501 -23.40 6.51 -20.47
C ALA A 501 -24.45 7.54 -20.04
N ALA A 502 -24.10 8.54 -19.23
CA ALA A 502 -24.93 9.71 -19.04
C ALA A 502 -24.91 10.54 -20.35
N PRO A 503 -26.06 10.92 -20.92
CA PRO A 503 -26.08 11.68 -22.16
C PRO A 503 -25.26 12.96 -21.97
N ARG A 504 -24.24 13.13 -22.82
CA ARG A 504 -23.53 14.40 -22.93
C ARG A 504 -24.51 15.48 -23.34
N ARG A 505 -24.41 16.63 -22.69
CA ARG A 505 -25.16 17.82 -23.09
C ARG A 505 -24.81 18.23 -24.52
#